data_b9091a1138d0f955c3aa7e2eabad00bd
#
_entry.id   b9091a1138d0f955c3aa7e2eabad00bd
#
_cell.length_a   1.000
_cell.length_b   1.000
_cell.length_c   1.000
_cell.angle_alpha   90.00
_cell.angle_beta   90.00
_cell.angle_gamma   90.00
#
_symmetry.space_group_name_H-M   'P 1'
#
loop_
_entity.id
_entity.type
_entity.pdbx_description
1 polymer ?
#
loop_
_entity_poly.entity_id
_entity_poly.type
_entity_poly.pdbx_seq_one_letter_code
_entity_poly.pdbx_strand_id
1 'polypeptide(L)'
;MDSGTFSVNLMTVRKPKSSLKEKIEKPEAEWRMQLTEPQYHVTRDAGTEAPFTGQYHDTKTTGMYRCVCCGQDLFSSEAKYDSGTGWPSFWEPVDQSNIAVGTDQSHGMVRTEPRCSRCDAHLGHVFEDGPQPTGLRYCINSASLDLITRE
;
A
#
# COMPACT_ATOMS: atom_id res chain seq x y z
N MET A 1 -24.07 30.41 -16.42
CA MET A 1 -23.37 30.13 -16.29
C MET A 1 -23.12 29.85 -15.89
N ASP A 2 -23.40 30.15 -16.13
CA ASP A 2 -22.81 29.78 -15.86
C ASP A 2 -22.56 29.40 -15.55
N SER A 3 -22.97 29.15 -15.74
CA SER A 3 -22.30 28.71 -15.56
C SER A 3 -21.98 28.38 -15.12
N GLY A 4 -22.51 28.82 -15.40
CA GLY A 4 -21.69 28.30 -15.01
C GLY A 4 -21.54 27.87 -14.44
N THR A 5 -21.83 27.71 -14.32
CA THR A 5 -21.21 27.33 -13.87
C THR A 5 -20.99 26.85 -13.38
N PHE A 6 -21.05 26.87 -13.50
CA PHE A 6 -20.38 26.35 -12.92
C PHE A 6 -20.01 25.80 -12.57
N SER A 7 -20.74 25.67 -12.65
CA SER A 7 -19.92 25.16 -12.28
C SER A 7 -19.56 24.78 -11.80
N VAL A 8 -19.89 24.80 -11.73
CA VAL A 8 -19.04 24.30 -11.20
C VAL A 8 -18.87 23.92 -10.60
N ASN A 9 -19.18 23.98 -10.48
CA ASN A 9 -18.48 23.55 -9.89
C ASN A 9 -18.41 23.04 -9.41
N LEU A 10 -18.76 22.94 -9.49
CA LEU A 10 -18.20 22.44 -8.99
C LEU A 10 -17.94 21.95 -8.74
N MET A 11 -18.09 21.94 -8.73
CA MET A 11 -17.41 21.42 -8.51
C MET A 11 -17.00 21.13 -7.91
N THR A 12 -17.16 21.28 -7.64
CA THR A 12 -16.49 20.86 -7.10
C THR A 12 -16.42 20.51 -6.26
N VAL A 13 -16.51 20.73 -6.08
CA VAL A 13 -16.34 20.28 -5.44
C VAL A 13 -16.38 19.57 -4.79
N ARG A 14 -16.34 19.11 -4.50
CA ARG A 14 -16.19 18.15 -3.98
C ARG A 14 -15.97 17.36 -4.01
N LYS A 15 -15.62 17.76 -3.93
CA LYS A 15 -15.29 16.59 -4.33
C LYS A 15 -15.15 15.64 -3.32
N PRO A 16 -15.80 14.85 -3.35
CA PRO A 16 -15.88 13.92 -2.31
C PRO A 16 -14.70 13.07 -2.23
N LYS A 17 -14.72 12.15 -1.36
CA LYS A 17 -13.61 11.32 -1.11
C LYS A 17 -13.20 10.51 -2.30
N SER A 18 -14.02 10.35 -3.28
CA SER A 18 -13.59 9.63 -4.46
C SER A 18 -12.40 10.29 -5.10
N SER A 19 -12.27 11.60 -4.98
CA SER A 19 -11.10 12.26 -5.56
C SER A 19 -9.84 11.89 -4.81
N LEU A 20 -9.96 11.51 -3.53
CA LEU A 20 -8.81 11.10 -2.74
C LEU A 20 -8.31 9.73 -3.16
N LYS A 21 -9.16 8.94 -3.84
CA LYS A 21 -8.80 7.59 -4.27
C LYS A 21 -8.60 7.52 -5.77
N GLU A 22 -8.43 8.65 -6.40
CA GLU A 22 -8.27 8.72 -7.84
C GLU A 22 -7.04 7.93 -8.27
N LYS A 23 -7.19 7.16 -9.34
CA LYS A 23 -6.09 6.32 -9.81
C LYS A 23 -4.93 7.16 -10.32
N ILE A 24 -3.73 6.65 -10.10
CA ILE A 24 -2.51 7.26 -10.58
C ILE A 24 -1.84 6.26 -11.50
N GLU A 25 -1.62 6.66 -12.74
CA GLU A 25 -0.97 5.81 -13.73
C GLU A 25 0.18 6.57 -14.35
N LYS A 26 1.31 5.90 -14.50
CA LYS A 26 2.51 6.49 -15.08
C LYS A 26 3.18 5.47 -15.99
N PRO A 27 3.89 5.93 -17.03
CA PRO A 27 4.68 5.02 -17.84
C PRO A 27 5.76 4.34 -17.00
N GLU A 28 6.17 3.17 -17.44
CA GLU A 28 7.19 2.40 -16.75
C GLU A 28 8.47 3.21 -16.53
N ALA A 29 8.88 3.97 -17.53
CA ALA A 29 10.12 4.75 -17.43
C ALA A 29 10.03 5.78 -16.31
N GLU A 30 8.85 6.35 -16.10
CA GLU A 30 8.68 7.35 -15.06
C GLU A 30 8.79 6.72 -13.66
N TRP A 31 8.18 5.53 -13.50
CA TRP A 31 8.33 4.82 -12.23
C TRP A 31 9.79 4.46 -11.97
N ARG A 32 10.52 4.06 -13.01
CA ARG A 32 11.92 3.68 -12.85
C ARG A 32 12.79 4.89 -12.44
N MET A 33 12.42 6.08 -12.87
CA MET A 33 13.15 7.27 -12.46
C MET A 33 12.89 7.65 -11.01
N GLN A 34 11.73 7.29 -10.50
CA GLN A 34 11.29 7.68 -9.18
C GLN A 34 11.71 6.68 -8.10
N LEU A 35 11.83 5.41 -8.46
CA LEU A 35 12.01 4.31 -7.50
C LEU A 35 13.41 3.73 -7.62
N THR A 36 13.91 3.16 -6.51
CA THR A 36 15.12 2.36 -6.57
C THR A 36 14.79 1.04 -7.27
N GLU A 37 15.84 0.28 -7.65
CA GLU A 37 15.63 -1.01 -8.30
C GLU A 37 14.80 -1.97 -7.46
N PRO A 38 15.11 -2.15 -6.16
CA PRO A 38 14.27 -3.04 -5.35
C PRO A 38 12.84 -2.55 -5.22
N GLN A 39 12.65 -1.23 -5.09
CA GLN A 39 11.30 -0.67 -4.99
C GLN A 39 10.51 -0.92 -6.26
N TYR A 40 11.14 -0.72 -7.42
CA TYR A 40 10.48 -0.96 -8.69
C TYR A 40 10.13 -2.44 -8.85
N HIS A 41 11.09 -3.32 -8.56
CA HIS A 41 10.88 -4.76 -8.70
C HIS A 41 9.69 -5.23 -7.86
N VAL A 42 9.60 -4.77 -6.62
CA VAL A 42 8.53 -5.21 -5.72
C VAL A 42 7.19 -4.61 -6.13
N THR A 43 7.15 -3.31 -6.38
CA THR A 43 5.86 -2.62 -6.56
C THR A 43 5.31 -2.74 -7.97
N ARG A 44 6.18 -2.72 -8.98
CA ARG A 44 5.71 -2.69 -10.39
C ARG A 44 5.84 -4.06 -11.06
N ASP A 45 6.74 -4.91 -10.58
CA ASP A 45 6.95 -6.24 -11.14
C ASP A 45 6.43 -7.34 -10.22
N ALA A 46 5.72 -6.97 -9.16
CA ALA A 46 5.15 -7.92 -8.21
C ALA A 46 6.20 -8.84 -7.59
N GLY A 47 7.38 -8.29 -7.32
CA GLY A 47 8.43 -9.06 -6.69
C GLY A 47 8.24 -9.18 -5.18
N THR A 48 9.11 -9.96 -4.55
CA THR A 48 9.09 -10.17 -3.10
C THR A 48 10.52 -9.97 -2.59
N GLU A 49 10.67 -9.13 -1.57
CA GLU A 49 11.97 -8.98 -0.94
C GLU A 49 12.27 -10.22 -0.09
N ALA A 50 13.56 -10.48 0.16
CA ALA A 50 13.94 -11.59 1.03
C ALA A 50 13.53 -11.28 2.47
N PRO A 51 13.16 -12.31 3.26
CA PRO A 51 12.76 -12.07 4.65
C PRO A 51 13.95 -11.55 5.45
N PHE A 52 13.65 -10.70 6.43
CA PHE A 52 14.62 -10.11 7.36
C PHE A 52 15.59 -9.14 6.69
N THR A 53 15.36 -8.77 5.43
CA THR A 53 16.24 -7.83 4.72
C THR A 53 15.64 -6.44 4.59
N GLY A 54 14.31 -6.31 4.74
CA GLY A 54 13.66 -5.02 4.55
C GLY A 54 13.89 -4.10 5.73
N GLN A 55 13.88 -2.80 5.46
CA GLN A 55 14.24 -1.82 6.49
C GLN A 55 13.21 -1.72 7.61
N TYR A 56 11.98 -2.18 7.39
CA TYR A 56 10.91 -2.02 8.36
C TYR A 56 10.45 -3.31 9.02
N HIS A 57 11.15 -4.44 8.80
CA HIS A 57 10.60 -5.72 9.25
C HIS A 57 10.41 -5.76 10.77
N ASP A 58 11.27 -5.11 11.54
CA ASP A 58 11.14 -5.08 13.00
C ASP A 58 11.06 -3.68 13.57
N THR A 59 10.68 -2.71 12.73
CA THR A 59 10.58 -1.31 13.15
C THR A 59 9.40 -1.11 14.10
N LYS A 60 9.63 -0.37 15.18
CA LYS A 60 8.59 -0.07 16.16
C LYS A 60 8.30 1.42 16.28
N THR A 61 8.82 2.20 15.37
CA THR A 61 8.64 3.66 15.34
C THR A 61 7.18 4.00 15.06
N THR A 62 6.64 4.97 15.80
CA THR A 62 5.28 5.44 15.60
C THR A 62 5.20 6.25 14.30
N GLY A 63 4.23 5.94 13.47
CA GLY A 63 4.06 6.68 12.24
C GLY A 63 3.08 6.00 11.29
N MET A 64 3.04 6.53 10.09
CA MET A 64 2.18 6.05 9.03
C MET A 64 3.04 5.46 7.92
N TYR A 65 2.72 4.23 7.52
CA TYR A 65 3.37 3.60 6.39
C TYR A 65 2.60 3.93 5.13
N ARG A 66 3.25 4.61 4.22
CA ARG A 66 2.64 5.07 2.97
C ARG A 66 3.18 4.27 1.80
N CYS A 67 2.41 4.29 0.70
CA CYS A 67 2.85 3.68 -0.55
C CYS A 67 4.09 4.42 -1.04
N VAL A 68 5.16 3.68 -1.31
CA VAL A 68 6.40 4.30 -1.78
C VAL A 68 6.22 4.93 -3.16
N CYS A 69 5.24 4.47 -3.93
CA CYS A 69 5.00 4.96 -5.27
C CYS A 69 4.18 6.26 -5.29
N CYS A 70 3.08 6.31 -4.56
CA CYS A 70 2.15 7.43 -4.68
C CYS A 70 1.90 8.18 -3.38
N GLY A 71 2.38 7.68 -2.26
CA GLY A 71 2.22 8.38 -0.98
C GLY A 71 0.91 8.17 -0.27
N GLN A 72 0.05 7.27 -0.77
CA GLN A 72 -1.21 7.02 -0.08
C GLN A 72 -0.96 6.33 1.26
N ASP A 73 -1.71 6.72 2.30
CA ASP A 73 -1.62 6.06 3.59
C ASP A 73 -2.09 4.62 3.47
N LEU A 74 -1.30 3.68 3.96
CA LEU A 74 -1.63 2.27 3.84
C LEU A 74 -1.82 1.59 5.19
N PHE A 75 -0.85 1.72 6.09
CA PHE A 75 -0.89 1.04 7.38
C PHE A 75 -0.36 1.95 8.47
N SER A 76 -1.01 1.89 9.64
CA SER A 76 -0.54 2.61 10.82
C SER A 76 0.37 1.72 11.64
N SER A 77 1.37 2.32 12.28
CA SER A 77 2.22 1.58 13.19
C SER A 77 1.44 0.93 14.33
N GLU A 78 0.23 1.42 14.60
CA GLU A 78 -0.61 0.86 15.66
C GLU A 78 -1.10 -0.54 15.31
N ALA A 79 -1.15 -0.88 14.03
CA ALA A 79 -1.59 -2.20 13.60
C ALA A 79 -0.40 -3.12 13.29
N LYS A 80 0.82 -2.63 13.42
CA LYS A 80 2.01 -3.41 13.13
C LYS A 80 2.35 -4.32 14.30
N TYR A 81 2.71 -5.56 14.01
CA TYR A 81 3.09 -6.49 15.04
C TYR A 81 4.21 -7.39 14.53
N ASP A 82 4.88 -8.08 15.47
CA ASP A 82 5.98 -8.96 15.14
C ASP A 82 5.43 -10.34 14.83
N SER A 83 5.39 -10.70 13.56
CA SER A 83 4.87 -11.99 13.14
C SER A 83 5.95 -13.09 13.11
N GLY A 84 7.22 -12.69 13.21
CA GLY A 84 8.33 -13.63 13.11
C GLY A 84 8.65 -14.08 11.71
N THR A 85 7.96 -13.50 10.70
CA THR A 85 8.13 -13.97 9.32
C THR A 85 9.29 -13.29 8.60
N GLY A 86 9.74 -12.14 9.11
CA GLY A 86 10.81 -11.39 8.46
C GLY A 86 10.32 -10.29 7.54
N TRP A 87 9.01 -10.10 7.45
CA TRP A 87 8.41 -8.99 6.70
C TRP A 87 7.55 -8.15 7.64
N PRO A 88 7.43 -6.84 7.37
CA PRO A 88 6.48 -6.04 8.16
C PRO A 88 5.09 -6.65 8.10
N SER A 89 4.45 -6.77 9.25
CA SER A 89 3.14 -7.41 9.33
C SER A 89 2.17 -6.50 10.06
N PHE A 90 0.95 -6.44 9.53
CA PHE A 90 -0.12 -5.59 10.06
C PHE A 90 -1.40 -6.40 10.12
N TRP A 91 -2.24 -6.11 11.11
CA TRP A 91 -3.50 -6.86 11.22
C TRP A 91 -4.67 -6.16 10.52
N GLU A 92 -4.48 -4.92 10.07
CA GLU A 92 -5.48 -4.25 9.22
C GLU A 92 -4.85 -3.05 8.55
N PRO A 93 -5.40 -2.59 7.40
CA PRO A 93 -4.98 -1.32 6.80
C PRO A 93 -5.56 -0.14 7.58
N VAL A 94 -5.02 1.06 7.35
CA VAL A 94 -5.54 2.24 8.01
C VAL A 94 -6.94 2.58 7.49
N ASP A 95 -7.22 2.20 6.24
CA ASP A 95 -8.53 2.39 5.62
C ASP A 95 -8.66 1.31 4.56
N GLN A 96 -9.70 0.48 4.67
CA GLN A 96 -9.88 -0.63 3.73
C GLN A 96 -9.97 -0.16 2.29
N SER A 97 -10.51 1.05 2.06
CA SER A 97 -10.64 1.54 0.70
C SER A 97 -9.29 1.96 0.09
N ASN A 98 -8.23 2.03 0.89
CA ASN A 98 -6.90 2.34 0.35
C ASN A 98 -6.20 1.10 -0.18
N ILE A 99 -6.78 -0.07 0.03
CA ILE A 99 -6.21 -1.34 -0.41
C ILE A 99 -7.15 -1.99 -1.42
N ALA A 100 -6.63 -2.30 -2.60
CA ALA A 100 -7.35 -3.12 -3.58
C ALA A 100 -6.86 -4.55 -3.39
N VAL A 101 -7.76 -5.51 -3.52
CA VAL A 101 -7.44 -6.90 -3.26
C VAL A 101 -7.60 -7.70 -4.55
N GLY A 102 -6.58 -8.46 -4.89
CA GLY A 102 -6.62 -9.34 -6.05
C GLY A 102 -6.14 -10.73 -5.67
N THR A 103 -5.90 -11.54 -6.68
CA THR A 103 -5.43 -12.90 -6.49
C THR A 103 -4.10 -13.06 -7.20
N ASP A 104 -3.14 -13.66 -6.49
CA ASP A 104 -1.82 -13.97 -7.03
C ASP A 104 -1.73 -15.48 -7.19
N GLN A 105 -1.57 -15.96 -8.42
CA GLN A 105 -1.51 -17.38 -8.70
C GLN A 105 -0.10 -17.85 -9.07
N SER A 106 0.91 -17.03 -8.79
CA SER A 106 2.28 -17.38 -9.10
C SER A 106 2.79 -18.47 -8.18
N HIS A 107 3.88 -19.10 -8.58
CA HIS A 107 4.57 -20.14 -7.80
C HIS A 107 3.69 -21.31 -7.43
N GLY A 108 2.67 -21.60 -8.27
CA GLY A 108 1.78 -22.72 -8.02
C GLY A 108 0.87 -22.56 -6.81
N MET A 109 0.73 -21.33 -6.32
CA MET A 109 -0.10 -21.05 -5.16
C MET A 109 -1.19 -20.06 -5.54
N VAL A 110 -2.26 -20.04 -4.71
CA VAL A 110 -3.32 -19.05 -4.86
C VAL A 110 -3.32 -18.24 -3.57
N ARG A 111 -2.93 -16.97 -3.67
CA ARG A 111 -2.80 -16.12 -2.51
C ARG A 111 -3.54 -14.80 -2.73
N THR A 112 -4.02 -14.20 -1.64
CA THR A 112 -4.67 -12.90 -1.70
C THR A 112 -3.61 -11.82 -1.76
N GLU A 113 -3.71 -10.94 -2.75
CA GLU A 113 -2.71 -9.91 -3.01
C GLU A 113 -3.27 -8.53 -2.74
N PRO A 114 -2.78 -7.82 -1.70
CA PRO A 114 -3.16 -6.43 -1.49
C PRO A 114 -2.32 -5.52 -2.37
N ARG A 115 -2.97 -4.52 -2.95
CA ARG A 115 -2.31 -3.49 -3.77
C ARG A 115 -2.76 -2.13 -3.30
N CYS A 116 -1.95 -1.11 -3.57
CA CYS A 116 -2.36 0.25 -3.35
C CYS A 116 -3.53 0.57 -4.28
N SER A 117 -4.66 1.03 -3.73
CA SER A 117 -5.84 1.24 -4.55
C SER A 117 -5.67 2.39 -5.55
N ARG A 118 -4.71 3.30 -5.32
CA ARG A 118 -4.50 4.45 -6.22
C ARG A 118 -3.56 4.14 -7.37
N CYS A 119 -2.46 3.45 -7.11
CA CYS A 119 -1.45 3.27 -8.16
C CYS A 119 -1.20 1.81 -8.50
N ASP A 120 -1.93 0.90 -7.87
CA ASP A 120 -1.83 -0.55 -8.09
C ASP A 120 -0.48 -1.15 -7.74
N ALA A 121 0.30 -0.47 -6.89
CA ALA A 121 1.56 -1.03 -6.43
C ALA A 121 1.31 -2.34 -5.71
N HIS A 122 2.08 -3.37 -6.05
CA HIS A 122 2.05 -4.64 -5.34
C HIS A 122 2.65 -4.44 -3.96
N LEU A 123 1.94 -4.86 -2.92
CA LEU A 123 2.39 -4.63 -1.54
C LEU A 123 2.90 -5.90 -0.89
N GLY A 124 2.24 -7.02 -1.10
CA GLY A 124 2.56 -8.27 -0.46
C GLY A 124 1.43 -9.24 -0.57
N HIS A 125 1.10 -9.91 0.54
CA HIS A 125 0.02 -10.90 0.57
C HIS A 125 -0.73 -10.82 1.89
N VAL A 126 -1.96 -11.32 1.91
CA VAL A 126 -2.80 -11.37 3.10
C VAL A 126 -3.08 -12.82 3.43
N PHE A 127 -2.91 -13.19 4.70
CA PHE A 127 -3.16 -14.53 5.20
C PHE A 127 -4.17 -14.47 6.33
N GLU A 128 -4.82 -15.59 6.63
CA GLU A 128 -5.86 -15.66 7.65
C GLU A 128 -5.34 -16.19 8.98
N ASP A 129 -4.07 -16.03 9.24
CA ASP A 129 -3.43 -16.50 10.46
C ASP A 129 -2.90 -15.35 11.30
N GLY A 130 -3.62 -14.23 11.30
CA GLY A 130 -3.21 -13.05 12.06
C GLY A 130 -3.88 -12.97 13.42
N PRO A 131 -3.54 -11.90 14.17
CA PRO A 131 -4.08 -11.75 15.52
C PRO A 131 -5.47 -11.15 15.51
N GLN A 132 -6.14 -11.26 16.65
CA GLN A 132 -7.38 -10.54 16.85
C GLN A 132 -7.09 -9.04 16.79
N PRO A 133 -8.02 -8.20 16.38
CA PRO A 133 -9.44 -8.54 16.16
C PRO A 133 -9.78 -9.04 14.75
N THR A 134 -8.90 -8.87 13.76
CA THR A 134 -9.28 -9.23 12.39
C THR A 134 -8.98 -10.68 12.03
N GLY A 135 -8.00 -11.28 12.67
CA GLY A 135 -7.54 -12.59 12.26
C GLY A 135 -6.73 -12.59 11.00
N LEU A 136 -6.37 -11.42 10.49
CA LEU A 136 -5.66 -11.28 9.22
C LEU A 136 -4.21 -10.87 9.45
N ARG A 137 -3.34 -11.34 8.59
CA ARG A 137 -1.94 -10.93 8.57
C ARG A 137 -1.63 -10.37 7.19
N TYR A 138 -1.49 -9.06 7.14
CA TYR A 138 -1.02 -8.37 5.93
C TYR A 138 0.50 -8.41 5.98
N CYS A 139 1.08 -9.25 5.15
CA CYS A 139 2.53 -9.45 5.10
C CYS A 139 3.05 -8.60 3.96
N ILE A 140 3.71 -7.49 4.29
CA ILE A 140 3.98 -6.42 3.34
C ILE A 140 5.47 -6.27 3.13
N ASN A 141 5.90 -6.04 1.90
CA ASN A 141 7.31 -5.78 1.61
C ASN A 141 7.70 -4.38 2.08
N SER A 142 8.83 -4.29 2.79
CA SER A 142 9.36 -2.98 3.18
C SER A 142 9.58 -2.09 1.97
N ALA A 143 10.00 -2.68 0.85
CA ALA A 143 10.33 -1.91 -0.35
C ALA A 143 9.11 -1.20 -0.94
N SER A 144 7.89 -1.61 -0.58
CA SER A 144 6.68 -0.95 -1.07
C SER A 144 6.21 0.16 -0.13
N LEU A 145 6.91 0.37 0.98
CA LEU A 145 6.47 1.27 2.04
C LEU A 145 7.45 2.41 2.27
N ASP A 146 6.90 3.52 2.75
CA ASP A 146 7.69 4.68 3.18
C ASP A 146 7.11 5.11 4.52
N LEU A 147 7.90 5.01 5.58
CA LEU A 147 7.43 5.35 6.93
C LEU A 147 7.57 6.84 7.17
N ILE A 148 6.44 7.48 7.44
CA ILE A 148 6.40 8.88 7.84
C ILE A 148 6.25 8.89 9.35
N THR A 149 7.29 9.32 10.05
CA THR A 149 7.29 9.26 11.50
C THR A 149 6.38 10.34 12.08
N ARG A 150 5.83 10.04 13.25
CA ARG A 150 4.98 10.97 13.96
C ARG A 150 5.60 11.24 15.30
N GLU A 151 5.59 12.52 15.72
CA GLU A 151 6.17 12.90 17.01
C GLU A 151 5.13 13.13 18.06
#